data_dedcbe9aed6240005dacf84b1ce1d5f4
#
_entry.id   dedcbe9aed6240005dacf84b1ce1d5f4
#
_cell.length_a   1.000
_cell.length_b   1.000
_cell.length_c   1.000
_cell.angle_alpha   90.00
_cell.angle_beta   90.00
_cell.angle_gamma   90.00
#
_symmetry.space_group_name_H-M   'P 1'
#
loop_
_entity.id
_entity.type
_entity.pdbx_description
1 polymer ?
#
loop_
_entity_poly.entity_id
_entity_poly.type
_entity_poly.pdbx_seq_one_letter_code
_entity_poly.pdbx_strand_id
1 'polypeptide(L)'
;MYRKKKLLALLLALAMLLCACGGQPAQEPETPETPEEAPYAFTLEYHRCAPLVEQQIGSDLVAAARQVIDAFLAGETAVMLPEGDYGGNPGNDLGYALNSMCPAFGAVTDYDDNRFDKATRTVTWAYTRTPEQVQEVLTALERTTVDCMSLLRQGDGETARALLLYRALTEQAAYDYDVSGTYDDDPAAYRFHTSSYSALVLHSGICYSFAQALAFLYTQAELDCAAVMGDSETAGLHMWLMAAINGKWYYLDPTWDVGGGWYYFGMTAEDRATWAGEFTGAALLGQDAAQLADLSDTRFSAVNCHWWTDMTIDRQAGQAVFTAAEDEKTVLPLN
;
A
#
# COMPACT_ATOMS: atom_id res chain seq x y z
N MET A 1 61.91 39.26 -1.98
CA MET A 1 60.84 38.48 -1.27
C MET A 1 59.80 39.38 -0.61
N TYR A 2 60.10 40.62 -0.28
CA TYR A 2 59.19 41.53 0.43
C TYR A 2 58.07 42.17 -0.46
N ARG A 3 58.27 42.35 -1.76
CA ARG A 3 57.28 42.89 -2.69
C ARG A 3 56.13 41.95 -3.04
N LYS A 4 56.38 40.62 -3.05
CA LYS A 4 55.30 39.62 -3.32
C LYS A 4 54.34 39.48 -2.16
N LYS A 5 54.77 39.70 -0.90
CA LYS A 5 53.89 39.62 0.28
C LYS A 5 52.95 40.84 0.39
N LYS A 6 53.35 42.03 -0.07
CA LYS A 6 52.45 43.20 -0.08
C LYS A 6 51.40 43.12 -1.19
N LEU A 7 51.69 42.48 -2.31
CA LEU A 7 50.72 42.33 -3.38
C LEU A 7 49.64 41.27 -3.01
N LEU A 8 50.03 40.23 -2.30
CA LEU A 8 49.08 39.20 -1.81
C LEU A 8 48.16 39.71 -0.72
N ALA A 9 48.67 40.58 0.16
CA ALA A 9 47.84 41.22 1.20
C ALA A 9 46.83 42.24 0.61
N LEU A 10 47.22 42.94 -0.47
CA LEU A 10 46.33 43.85 -1.17
C LEU A 10 45.23 43.15 -1.95
N LEU A 11 45.50 42.00 -2.56
CA LEU A 11 44.54 41.16 -3.24
C LEU A 11 43.54 40.48 -2.27
N LEU A 12 43.99 40.08 -1.07
CA LEU A 12 43.10 39.56 -0.03
C LEU A 12 42.19 40.63 0.58
N ALA A 13 42.69 41.85 0.73
CA ALA A 13 41.87 42.98 1.23
C ALA A 13 40.84 43.42 0.17
N LEU A 14 41.16 43.34 -1.13
CA LEU A 14 40.22 43.66 -2.21
C LEU A 14 39.15 42.56 -2.37
N ALA A 15 39.50 41.30 -2.11
CA ALA A 15 38.52 40.19 -2.10
C ALA A 15 37.54 40.28 -0.92
N MET A 16 37.96 40.78 0.25
CA MET A 16 37.07 40.97 1.40
C MET A 16 36.14 42.19 1.24
N LEU A 17 36.53 43.18 0.45
CA LEU A 17 35.68 44.36 0.15
C LEU A 17 34.61 44.05 -0.90
N LEU A 18 34.81 43.04 -1.75
CA LEU A 18 33.82 42.58 -2.73
C LEU A 18 32.78 41.62 -2.13
N CYS A 19 33.07 41.01 -0.98
CA CYS A 19 32.10 40.17 -0.26
C CYS A 19 31.14 40.94 0.64
N ALA A 20 31.32 42.24 0.86
CA ALA A 20 30.48 43.06 1.72
C ALA A 20 29.29 43.75 1.03
N CYS A 21 29.12 43.57 -0.28
CA CYS A 21 27.96 44.06 -1.06
C CYS A 21 27.16 42.93 -1.71
N GLY A 22 27.27 41.69 -1.22
CA GLY A 22 26.36 40.61 -1.56
C GLY A 22 25.03 40.82 -0.81
N GLY A 23 24.11 41.59 -1.39
CA GLY A 23 22.70 41.49 -1.00
C GLY A 23 22.31 40.01 -1.05
N GLN A 24 21.64 39.51 -0.01
CA GLN A 24 20.95 38.24 -0.10
C GLN A 24 20.19 38.22 -1.43
N PRO A 25 20.31 37.14 -2.24
CA PRO A 25 19.38 36.98 -3.35
C PRO A 25 17.98 37.16 -2.76
N ALA A 26 17.21 38.08 -3.30
CA ALA A 26 15.81 38.20 -2.95
C ALA A 26 15.23 36.78 -3.11
N GLN A 27 14.71 36.21 -2.03
CA GLN A 27 13.87 35.01 -2.16
C GLN A 27 12.79 35.42 -3.15
N GLU A 28 12.78 34.77 -4.32
CA GLU A 28 11.62 34.86 -5.20
C GLU A 28 10.41 34.57 -4.31
N PRO A 29 9.37 35.41 -4.37
CA PRO A 29 8.17 35.13 -3.59
C PRO A 29 7.70 33.73 -4.00
N GLU A 30 7.65 32.81 -3.04
CA GLU A 30 7.06 31.50 -3.24
C GLU A 30 5.68 31.74 -3.83
N THR A 31 5.47 31.28 -5.05
CA THR A 31 4.14 31.32 -5.69
C THR A 31 3.23 30.53 -4.74
N PRO A 32 2.11 31.10 -4.26
CA PRO A 32 1.23 30.32 -3.38
C PRO A 32 0.82 29.07 -4.13
N GLU A 33 1.08 27.90 -3.54
CA GLU A 33 0.62 26.62 -4.08
C GLU A 33 -0.88 26.71 -4.31
N THR A 34 -1.33 26.27 -5.48
CA THR A 34 -2.77 26.13 -5.69
C THR A 34 -3.29 25.04 -4.74
N PRO A 35 -4.55 25.07 -4.30
CA PRO A 35 -5.11 24.03 -3.44
C PRO A 35 -4.94 22.61 -4.03
N GLU A 36 -4.84 22.48 -5.35
CA GLU A 36 -4.62 21.22 -6.07
C GLU A 36 -3.18 20.69 -5.92
N GLU A 37 -2.21 21.57 -5.64
CA GLU A 37 -0.79 21.23 -5.46
C GLU A 37 -0.39 21.06 -3.99
N ALA A 38 -1.27 21.45 -3.06
CA ALA A 38 -1.02 21.27 -1.64
C ALA A 38 -0.86 19.79 -1.28
N PRO A 39 -0.02 19.46 -0.29
CA PRO A 39 0.11 18.08 0.19
C PRO A 39 -1.24 17.48 0.56
N TYR A 40 -1.43 16.21 0.27
CA TYR A 40 -2.62 15.46 0.67
C TYR A 40 -2.72 15.45 2.20
N ALA A 41 -3.86 15.90 2.73
CA ALA A 41 -4.09 15.89 4.17
C ALA A 41 -4.31 14.45 4.62
N PHE A 42 -3.36 13.89 5.36
CA PHE A 42 -3.35 12.50 5.77
C PHE A 42 -3.08 12.37 7.27
N THR A 43 -3.83 11.46 7.90
CA THR A 43 -3.56 10.94 9.24
C THR A 43 -3.72 9.42 9.18
N LEU A 44 -2.71 8.69 9.65
CA LEU A 44 -2.77 7.23 9.70
C LEU A 44 -3.87 6.76 10.66
N GLU A 45 -4.77 5.93 10.15
CA GLU A 45 -5.91 5.40 10.90
C GLU A 45 -5.99 3.87 10.77
N TYR A 46 -5.55 3.15 11.79
CA TYR A 46 -5.67 1.68 11.83
C TYR A 46 -7.13 1.18 11.97
N HIS A 47 -8.07 2.06 12.27
CA HIS A 47 -9.50 1.73 12.35
C HIS A 47 -10.23 1.82 11.00
N ARG A 48 -9.55 2.25 9.95
CA ARG A 48 -10.15 2.41 8.63
C ARG A 48 -10.29 1.05 7.96
N CYS A 49 -11.52 0.69 7.60
CA CYS A 49 -11.86 -0.51 6.84
C CYS A 49 -12.44 -0.12 5.49
N ALA A 50 -12.08 -0.83 4.44
CA ALA A 50 -12.65 -0.60 3.12
C ALA A 50 -14.15 -0.94 3.12
N PRO A 51 -15.03 -0.13 2.48
CA PRO A 51 -16.47 -0.34 2.46
C PRO A 51 -16.90 -1.73 1.98
N LEU A 52 -16.27 -2.24 0.92
CA LEU A 52 -16.57 -3.59 0.42
C LEU A 52 -16.24 -4.67 1.46
N VAL A 53 -15.13 -4.54 2.16
CA VAL A 53 -14.74 -5.49 3.22
C VAL A 53 -15.77 -5.44 4.36
N GLU A 54 -16.14 -4.24 4.82
CA GLU A 54 -17.16 -4.08 5.88
C GLU A 54 -18.50 -4.67 5.45
N GLN A 55 -18.91 -4.49 4.20
CA GLN A 55 -20.13 -5.09 3.65
C GLN A 55 -20.08 -6.63 3.71
N GLN A 56 -18.91 -7.24 3.50
CA GLN A 56 -18.77 -8.69 3.47
C GLN A 56 -18.72 -9.33 4.85
N ILE A 57 -17.98 -8.73 5.79
CA ILE A 57 -17.79 -9.33 7.13
C ILE A 57 -18.76 -8.81 8.18
N GLY A 58 -19.49 -7.73 7.88
CA GLY A 58 -20.47 -7.10 8.78
C GLY A 58 -19.85 -6.09 9.77
N SER A 59 -20.64 -5.11 10.14
CA SER A 59 -20.20 -4.01 11.02
C SER A 59 -19.76 -4.47 12.42
N ASP A 60 -20.37 -5.54 12.96
CA ASP A 60 -20.00 -6.06 14.28
C ASP A 60 -18.58 -6.64 14.26
N LEU A 61 -18.21 -7.34 13.18
CA LEU A 61 -16.86 -7.90 13.05
C LEU A 61 -15.82 -6.81 12.78
N VAL A 62 -16.16 -5.76 12.02
CA VAL A 62 -15.28 -4.58 11.86
C VAL A 62 -15.09 -3.85 13.19
N ALA A 63 -16.16 -3.69 13.99
CA ALA A 63 -16.06 -3.13 15.33
C ALA A 63 -15.18 -3.99 16.26
N ALA A 64 -15.27 -5.32 16.13
CA ALA A 64 -14.40 -6.26 16.83
C ALA A 64 -12.91 -6.09 16.41
N ALA A 65 -12.63 -5.97 15.10
CA ALA A 65 -11.28 -5.72 14.60
C ALA A 65 -10.69 -4.43 15.19
N ARG A 66 -11.47 -3.35 15.23
CA ARG A 66 -11.07 -2.08 15.87
C ARG A 66 -10.70 -2.26 17.35
N GLN A 67 -11.50 -3.01 18.12
CA GLN A 67 -11.20 -3.29 19.52
C GLN A 67 -9.94 -4.15 19.70
N VAL A 68 -9.73 -5.13 18.83
CA VAL A 68 -8.50 -5.93 18.84
C VAL A 68 -7.29 -5.04 18.53
N ILE A 69 -7.39 -4.14 17.56
CA ILE A 69 -6.32 -3.19 17.22
C ILE A 69 -6.02 -2.26 18.40
N ASP A 70 -7.04 -1.72 19.07
CA ASP A 70 -6.84 -0.86 20.27
C ASP A 70 -6.11 -1.61 21.38
N ALA A 71 -6.53 -2.85 21.69
CA ALA A 71 -5.89 -3.68 22.69
C ALA A 71 -4.46 -4.07 22.30
N PHE A 72 -4.22 -4.37 21.01
CA PHE A 72 -2.88 -4.61 20.47
C PHE A 72 -1.96 -3.39 20.63
N LEU A 73 -2.44 -2.19 20.28
CA LEU A 73 -1.68 -0.95 20.42
C LEU A 73 -1.41 -0.60 21.89
N ALA A 74 -2.28 -1.05 22.82
CA ALA A 74 -2.08 -0.94 24.26
C ALA A 74 -1.12 -2.00 24.83
N GLY A 75 -0.63 -2.94 24.02
CA GLY A 75 0.28 -4.02 24.46
C GLY A 75 -0.43 -5.18 25.15
N GLU A 76 -1.74 -5.29 25.02
CA GLU A 76 -2.53 -6.40 25.56
C GLU A 76 -2.39 -7.65 24.69
N THR A 77 -2.82 -8.80 25.21
CA THR A 77 -2.77 -10.11 24.53
C THR A 77 -4.13 -10.75 24.37
N ALA A 78 -5.18 -10.08 24.83
CA ALA A 78 -6.55 -10.57 24.75
C ALA A 78 -7.55 -9.42 24.83
N VAL A 79 -8.70 -9.62 24.20
CA VAL A 79 -9.85 -8.73 24.33
C VAL A 79 -11.15 -9.54 24.32
N MET A 80 -12.09 -9.19 25.19
CA MET A 80 -13.43 -9.75 25.17
C MET A 80 -14.35 -8.81 24.37
N LEU A 81 -14.92 -9.34 23.31
CA LEU A 81 -15.79 -8.60 22.41
C LEU A 81 -17.21 -8.48 22.99
N PRO A 82 -17.98 -7.43 22.66
CA PRO A 82 -19.37 -7.28 23.03
C PRO A 82 -20.25 -8.39 22.44
N GLU A 83 -21.53 -8.39 22.75
CA GLU A 83 -22.52 -9.19 22.02
C GLU A 83 -22.69 -8.63 20.61
N GLY A 84 -22.70 -9.54 19.61
CA GLY A 84 -22.80 -9.17 18.20
C GLY A 84 -22.90 -10.39 17.29
N ASP A 85 -23.20 -10.15 16.02
CA ASP A 85 -23.18 -11.15 14.98
C ASP A 85 -21.78 -11.17 14.31
N TYR A 86 -21.02 -12.21 14.61
CA TYR A 86 -19.66 -12.40 14.10
C TYR A 86 -19.59 -13.37 12.90
N GLY A 87 -20.72 -13.71 12.31
CA GLY A 87 -20.80 -14.55 11.13
C GLY A 87 -20.41 -16.02 11.33
N GLY A 88 -20.23 -16.72 10.22
CA GLY A 88 -19.97 -18.17 10.19
C GLY A 88 -18.54 -18.55 10.54
N ASN A 89 -17.55 -17.77 10.08
CA ASN A 89 -16.11 -18.02 10.25
C ASN A 89 -15.38 -16.78 10.82
N PRO A 90 -15.72 -16.35 12.06
CA PRO A 90 -15.22 -15.08 12.58
C PRO A 90 -13.72 -15.05 12.78
N GLY A 91 -13.06 -16.17 13.00
CA GLY A 91 -11.59 -16.23 13.12
C GLY A 91 -10.90 -15.82 11.83
N ASN A 92 -11.29 -16.44 10.72
CA ASN A 92 -10.74 -16.11 9.39
C ASN A 92 -11.08 -14.68 8.96
N ASP A 93 -12.34 -14.29 9.11
CA ASP A 93 -12.82 -13.00 8.64
C ASP A 93 -12.22 -11.84 9.47
N LEU A 94 -12.06 -12.05 10.79
CA LEU A 94 -11.36 -11.13 11.67
C LEU A 94 -9.86 -11.06 11.33
N GLY A 95 -9.21 -12.20 11.09
CA GLY A 95 -7.81 -12.25 10.67
C GLY A 95 -7.57 -11.48 9.37
N TYR A 96 -8.47 -11.63 8.40
CA TYR A 96 -8.44 -10.86 7.16
C TYR A 96 -8.54 -9.34 7.44
N ALA A 97 -9.52 -8.92 8.24
CA ALA A 97 -9.71 -7.52 8.60
C ALA A 97 -8.50 -6.94 9.34
N LEU A 98 -7.95 -7.65 10.31
CA LEU A 98 -6.77 -7.23 11.07
C LEU A 98 -5.56 -7.02 10.18
N ASN A 99 -5.31 -7.92 9.23
CA ASN A 99 -4.15 -7.80 8.32
C ASN A 99 -4.31 -6.65 7.31
N SER A 100 -5.55 -6.36 6.87
CA SER A 100 -5.81 -5.24 5.95
C SER A 100 -5.86 -3.88 6.64
N MET A 101 -6.26 -3.83 7.93
CA MET A 101 -6.39 -2.59 8.70
C MET A 101 -5.12 -2.22 9.46
N CYS A 102 -4.35 -3.20 9.96
CA CYS A 102 -3.16 -3.01 10.78
C CYS A 102 -2.03 -3.97 10.38
N PRO A 103 -1.24 -3.66 9.34
CA PRO A 103 -0.11 -4.50 8.89
C PRO A 103 0.85 -4.92 9.99
N ALA A 104 1.05 -4.09 11.02
CA ALA A 104 1.90 -4.41 12.16
C ALA A 104 1.37 -5.59 12.97
N PHE A 105 0.03 -5.72 13.12
CA PHE A 105 -0.56 -6.82 13.88
C PHE A 105 -0.11 -8.18 13.32
N GLY A 106 -0.29 -8.41 12.01
CA GLY A 106 0.12 -9.65 11.34
C GLY A 106 1.63 -9.92 11.37
N ALA A 107 2.45 -8.84 11.44
CA ALA A 107 3.90 -8.97 11.46
C ALA A 107 4.49 -9.41 12.80
N VAL A 108 3.85 -9.04 13.92
CA VAL A 108 4.45 -9.21 15.27
C VAL A 108 3.63 -10.07 16.20
N THR A 109 2.53 -10.67 15.73
CA THR A 109 1.70 -11.55 16.54
C THR A 109 1.64 -12.96 15.97
N ASP A 110 1.45 -13.92 16.84
CA ASP A 110 1.02 -15.26 16.52
C ASP A 110 -0.49 -15.33 16.72
N TYR A 111 -1.21 -15.06 15.63
CA TYR A 111 -2.66 -15.17 15.55
C TYR A 111 -3.02 -16.28 14.57
N ASP A 112 -3.84 -17.20 15.01
CA ASP A 112 -4.43 -18.25 14.19
C ASP A 112 -5.97 -18.31 14.36
N ASP A 113 -6.64 -19.07 13.52
CA ASP A 113 -8.10 -19.16 13.47
C ASP A 113 -8.74 -19.68 14.77
N ASN A 114 -7.96 -20.34 15.63
CA ASN A 114 -8.44 -20.90 16.88
C ASN A 114 -8.41 -19.88 18.03
N ARG A 115 -7.93 -18.68 17.78
CA ARG A 115 -7.79 -17.61 18.78
C ARG A 115 -9.07 -16.83 19.05
N PHE A 116 -10.13 -17.03 18.26
CA PHE A 116 -11.45 -16.51 18.56
C PHE A 116 -12.31 -17.57 19.25
N ASP A 117 -12.49 -17.44 20.55
CA ASP A 117 -13.43 -18.28 21.32
C ASP A 117 -14.84 -17.69 21.24
N LYS A 118 -15.70 -18.34 20.47
CA LYS A 118 -17.11 -17.94 20.29
C LYS A 118 -17.92 -18.01 21.59
N ALA A 119 -17.61 -18.93 22.51
CA ALA A 119 -18.39 -19.12 23.73
C ALA A 119 -18.14 -17.99 24.73
N THR A 120 -16.91 -17.53 24.81
CA THR A 120 -16.51 -16.40 25.68
C THR A 120 -16.43 -15.08 24.94
N ARG A 121 -16.53 -15.08 23.62
CA ARG A 121 -16.28 -13.94 22.73
C ARG A 121 -14.89 -13.33 22.94
N THR A 122 -13.92 -14.17 23.24
CA THR A 122 -12.55 -13.69 23.53
C THR A 122 -11.65 -13.92 22.32
N VAL A 123 -10.96 -12.88 21.91
CA VAL A 123 -9.86 -12.95 20.95
C VAL A 123 -8.55 -12.90 21.72
N THR A 124 -7.64 -13.82 21.41
CA THR A 124 -6.31 -13.87 22.04
C THR A 124 -5.22 -13.94 20.97
N TRP A 125 -4.05 -13.42 21.30
CA TRP A 125 -2.85 -13.52 20.48
C TRP A 125 -1.61 -13.54 21.38
N ALA A 126 -0.49 -13.97 20.81
CA ALA A 126 0.83 -13.86 21.44
C ALA A 126 1.72 -12.94 20.61
N TYR A 127 2.53 -12.13 21.26
CA TYR A 127 3.56 -11.37 20.57
C TYR A 127 4.75 -12.28 20.23
N THR A 128 5.24 -12.19 19.00
CA THR A 128 6.46 -12.86 18.53
C THR A 128 7.70 -11.97 18.71
N ARG A 129 7.52 -10.75 19.19
CA ARG A 129 8.52 -9.69 19.35
C ARG A 129 8.44 -9.09 20.76
N THR A 130 9.54 -8.47 21.21
CA THR A 130 9.53 -7.69 22.44
C THR A 130 8.72 -6.41 22.29
N PRO A 131 8.25 -5.76 23.37
CA PRO A 131 7.53 -4.49 23.27
C PRO A 131 8.30 -3.41 22.50
N GLU A 132 9.63 -3.35 22.67
CA GLU A 132 10.49 -2.40 21.96
C GLU A 132 10.50 -2.67 20.46
N GLN A 133 10.59 -3.96 20.06
CA GLN A 133 10.55 -4.37 18.65
C GLN A 133 9.18 -4.12 18.03
N VAL A 134 8.08 -4.29 18.77
CA VAL A 134 6.73 -3.93 18.32
C VAL A 134 6.65 -2.43 18.04
N GLN A 135 7.19 -1.60 18.93
CA GLN A 135 7.22 -0.14 18.74
C GLN A 135 8.08 0.27 17.54
N GLU A 136 9.20 -0.41 17.28
CA GLU A 136 10.03 -0.19 16.08
C GLU A 136 9.23 -0.51 14.80
N VAL A 137 8.48 -1.62 14.78
CA VAL A 137 7.62 -2.02 13.65
C VAL A 137 6.52 -0.99 13.41
N LEU A 138 5.83 -0.52 14.46
CA LEU A 138 4.80 0.51 14.34
C LEU A 138 5.37 1.83 13.81
N THR A 139 6.51 2.26 14.32
CA THR A 139 7.18 3.50 13.89
C THR A 139 7.64 3.43 12.43
N ALA A 140 8.18 2.27 12.02
CA ALA A 140 8.61 2.07 10.62
C ALA A 140 7.40 2.05 9.66
N LEU A 141 6.32 1.38 10.05
CA LEU A 141 5.08 1.35 9.27
C LEU A 141 4.47 2.75 9.11
N GLU A 142 4.36 3.51 10.20
CA GLU A 142 3.87 4.88 10.17
C GLU A 142 4.68 5.75 9.19
N ARG A 143 6.02 5.74 9.34
CA ARG A 143 6.92 6.50 8.47
C ARG A 143 6.73 6.12 7.00
N THR A 144 6.76 4.82 6.67
CA THR A 144 6.60 4.36 5.28
C THR A 144 5.23 4.75 4.72
N THR A 145 4.17 4.64 5.54
CA THR A 145 2.83 5.04 5.10
C THR A 145 2.76 6.54 4.82
N VAL A 146 3.32 7.37 5.69
CA VAL A 146 3.41 8.83 5.49
C VAL A 146 4.22 9.15 4.22
N ASP A 147 5.34 8.47 4.00
CA ASP A 147 6.16 8.66 2.80
C ASP A 147 5.36 8.33 1.52
N CYS A 148 4.62 7.22 1.49
CA CYS A 148 3.72 6.89 0.37
C CYS A 148 2.64 7.95 0.16
N MET A 149 1.96 8.39 1.23
CA MET A 149 0.90 9.39 1.15
C MET A 149 1.43 10.78 0.74
N SER A 150 2.71 11.09 1.00
CA SER A 150 3.34 12.36 0.59
C SER A 150 3.46 12.53 -0.93
N LEU A 151 3.32 11.45 -1.70
CA LEU A 151 3.27 11.47 -3.16
C LEU A 151 1.97 12.09 -3.69
N LEU A 152 0.92 12.06 -2.88
CA LEU A 152 -0.41 12.56 -3.24
C LEU A 152 -0.51 14.08 -3.03
N ARG A 153 -1.45 14.69 -3.76
CA ARG A 153 -1.83 16.10 -3.60
C ARG A 153 -3.32 16.20 -3.29
N GLN A 154 -3.71 17.29 -2.66
CA GLN A 154 -5.10 17.52 -2.23
C GLN A 154 -6.12 17.45 -3.37
N GLY A 155 -5.72 17.81 -4.59
CA GLY A 155 -6.56 17.74 -5.80
C GLY A 155 -6.51 16.41 -6.55
N ASP A 156 -5.73 15.43 -6.11
CA ASP A 156 -5.61 14.15 -6.79
C ASP A 156 -6.92 13.35 -6.70
N GLY A 157 -7.53 13.06 -7.84
CA GLY A 157 -8.66 12.14 -7.96
C GLY A 157 -8.26 10.68 -7.71
N GLU A 158 -9.25 9.80 -7.67
CA GLU A 158 -9.03 8.37 -7.38
C GLU A 158 -8.03 7.71 -8.34
N THR A 159 -8.07 8.04 -9.64
CA THR A 159 -7.10 7.51 -10.61
C THR A 159 -5.67 7.88 -10.25
N ALA A 160 -5.41 9.15 -9.94
CA ALA A 160 -4.05 9.60 -9.59
C ALA A 160 -3.56 8.94 -8.30
N ARG A 161 -4.42 8.87 -7.26
CA ARG A 161 -4.11 8.21 -5.99
C ARG A 161 -3.79 6.73 -6.19
N ALA A 162 -4.61 6.02 -6.96
CA ALA A 162 -4.41 4.61 -7.27
C ALA A 162 -3.08 4.35 -7.98
N LEU A 163 -2.77 5.12 -9.03
CA LEU A 163 -1.52 5.00 -9.79
C LEU A 163 -0.29 5.28 -8.93
N LEU A 164 -0.31 6.36 -8.16
CA LEU A 164 0.85 6.77 -7.35
C LEU A 164 1.16 5.77 -6.23
N LEU A 165 0.12 5.26 -5.54
CA LEU A 165 0.30 4.27 -4.48
C LEU A 165 0.65 2.89 -5.00
N TYR A 166 0.13 2.49 -6.17
CA TYR A 166 0.54 1.26 -6.84
C TYR A 166 2.04 1.30 -7.16
N ARG A 167 2.52 2.38 -7.78
CA ARG A 167 3.94 2.58 -8.06
C ARG A 167 4.78 2.59 -6.80
N ALA A 168 4.35 3.31 -5.75
CA ALA A 168 5.08 3.39 -4.49
C ALA A 168 5.33 2.00 -3.87
N LEU A 169 4.37 1.07 -4.02
CA LEU A 169 4.51 -0.29 -3.54
C LEU A 169 5.37 -1.15 -4.46
N THR A 170 5.19 -1.07 -5.78
CA THR A 170 5.77 -2.02 -6.73
C THR A 170 7.19 -1.67 -7.17
N GLU A 171 7.55 -0.38 -7.24
CA GLU A 171 8.79 0.09 -7.86
C GLU A 171 10.07 -0.46 -7.21
N GLN A 172 10.08 -0.60 -5.89
CA GLN A 172 11.23 -1.11 -5.13
C GLN A 172 11.03 -2.54 -4.62
N ALA A 173 9.89 -3.14 -4.91
CA ALA A 173 9.52 -4.44 -4.37
C ALA A 173 10.25 -5.59 -5.06
N ALA A 174 10.47 -6.66 -4.31
CA ALA A 174 11.00 -7.93 -4.80
C ALA A 174 10.19 -9.09 -4.23
N TYR A 175 9.92 -10.10 -5.07
CA TYR A 175 9.25 -11.31 -4.60
C TYR A 175 10.22 -12.17 -3.78
N ASP A 176 9.77 -12.62 -2.62
CA ASP A 176 10.55 -13.46 -1.71
C ASP A 176 10.32 -14.94 -2.02
N TYR A 177 11.17 -15.49 -2.89
CA TYR A 177 11.09 -16.92 -3.24
C TYR A 177 11.58 -17.84 -2.12
N ASP A 178 12.40 -17.33 -1.20
CA ASP A 178 13.02 -18.15 -0.16
C ASP A 178 12.05 -18.41 1.00
N VAL A 179 11.16 -17.46 1.29
CA VAL A 179 10.24 -17.57 2.43
C VAL A 179 9.12 -18.58 2.23
N SER A 180 8.74 -18.89 0.99
CA SER A 180 7.57 -19.73 0.69
C SER A 180 7.68 -21.16 1.22
N GLY A 181 8.87 -21.64 1.56
CA GLY A 181 9.12 -22.99 2.10
C GLY A 181 9.48 -23.04 3.59
N THR A 182 9.47 -21.91 4.31
CA THR A 182 10.04 -21.84 5.67
C THR A 182 9.02 -21.94 6.81
N TYR A 183 7.73 -22.09 6.51
CA TYR A 183 6.67 -22.07 7.51
C TYR A 183 6.86 -23.11 8.65
N ASP A 184 7.24 -24.34 8.30
CA ASP A 184 7.39 -25.41 9.28
C ASP A 184 8.65 -25.25 10.16
N ASP A 185 9.68 -24.54 9.66
CA ASP A 185 10.95 -24.35 10.34
C ASP A 185 10.90 -23.18 11.34
N ASP A 186 10.31 -22.04 10.95
CA ASP A 186 10.16 -20.85 11.79
C ASP A 186 8.84 -20.09 11.44
N PRO A 187 7.71 -20.48 12.03
CA PRO A 187 6.42 -19.85 11.74
C PRO A 187 6.39 -18.34 12.04
N ALA A 188 7.13 -17.87 13.04
CA ALA A 188 7.16 -16.46 13.39
C ALA A 188 7.94 -15.64 12.35
N ALA A 189 9.08 -16.14 11.87
CA ALA A 189 9.81 -15.53 10.77
C ALA A 189 9.00 -15.55 9.47
N TYR A 190 8.36 -16.68 9.16
CA TYR A 190 7.48 -16.82 8.00
C TYR A 190 6.38 -15.73 8.01
N ARG A 191 5.62 -15.60 9.11
CA ARG A 191 4.55 -14.61 9.22
C ARG A 191 5.06 -13.19 9.10
N PHE A 192 6.22 -12.88 9.69
CA PHE A 192 6.83 -11.57 9.57
C PHE A 192 7.16 -11.23 8.12
N HIS A 193 7.83 -12.13 7.40
CA HIS A 193 8.26 -11.93 6.02
C HIS A 193 7.14 -12.04 4.99
N THR A 194 6.01 -12.69 5.32
CA THR A 194 4.83 -12.76 4.46
C THR A 194 3.75 -11.75 4.81
N SER A 195 3.95 -10.91 5.83
CA SER A 195 3.00 -9.88 6.23
C SER A 195 2.93 -8.71 5.23
N SER A 196 1.84 -7.97 5.25
CA SER A 196 1.73 -6.70 4.51
C SER A 196 2.76 -5.65 4.97
N TYR A 197 3.19 -5.71 6.24
CA TYR A 197 4.31 -4.92 6.75
C TYR A 197 5.61 -5.19 5.97
N SER A 198 5.93 -6.45 5.70
CA SER A 198 7.14 -6.80 4.95
C SER A 198 7.14 -6.19 3.54
N ALA A 199 6.03 -6.28 2.82
CA ALA A 199 5.89 -5.66 1.51
C ALA A 199 6.04 -4.14 1.56
N LEU A 200 5.46 -3.48 2.58
CA LEU A 200 5.51 -2.03 2.72
C LEU A 200 6.89 -1.52 3.15
N VAL A 201 7.46 -2.12 4.20
CA VAL A 201 8.63 -1.55 4.90
C VAL A 201 9.94 -2.20 4.46
N LEU A 202 9.92 -3.51 4.18
CA LEU A 202 11.10 -4.25 3.74
C LEU A 202 11.17 -4.41 2.23
N HIS A 203 10.12 -3.99 1.51
CA HIS A 203 9.98 -4.11 0.06
C HIS A 203 10.13 -5.55 -0.45
N SER A 204 9.74 -6.52 0.38
CA SER A 204 9.86 -7.94 0.08
C SER A 204 8.65 -8.71 0.62
N GLY A 205 8.23 -9.74 -0.10
CA GLY A 205 7.12 -10.57 0.32
C GLY A 205 6.60 -11.48 -0.78
N ILE A 206 5.43 -12.06 -0.53
CA ILE A 206 4.72 -12.94 -1.46
C ILE A 206 3.41 -12.28 -1.93
N CYS A 207 2.63 -12.95 -2.75
CA CYS A 207 1.37 -12.41 -3.28
C CYS A 207 0.42 -11.87 -2.18
N TYR A 208 0.28 -12.62 -1.08
CA TYR A 208 -0.49 -12.19 0.08
C TYR A 208 0.02 -10.85 0.66
N SER A 209 1.33 -10.71 0.80
CA SER A 209 1.97 -9.51 1.35
C SER A 209 1.64 -8.27 0.52
N PHE A 210 1.83 -8.38 -0.80
CA PHE A 210 1.63 -7.25 -1.73
C PHE A 210 0.16 -6.88 -1.88
N ALA A 211 -0.74 -7.86 -1.99
CA ALA A 211 -2.17 -7.59 -2.10
C ALA A 211 -2.72 -6.89 -0.85
N GLN A 212 -2.38 -7.35 0.34
CA GLN A 212 -2.80 -6.75 1.60
C GLN A 212 -2.13 -5.38 1.85
N ALA A 213 -0.87 -5.21 1.45
CA ALA A 213 -0.17 -3.94 1.53
C ALA A 213 -0.83 -2.87 0.67
N LEU A 214 -1.19 -3.22 -0.57
CA LEU A 214 -1.90 -2.31 -1.47
C LEU A 214 -3.31 -2.00 -0.94
N ALA A 215 -4.02 -3.01 -0.40
CA ALA A 215 -5.33 -2.81 0.24
C ALA A 215 -5.24 -1.81 1.39
N PHE A 216 -4.22 -1.92 2.24
CA PHE A 216 -3.97 -0.98 3.32
C PHE A 216 -3.73 0.44 2.79
N LEU A 217 -2.79 0.64 1.85
CA LEU A 217 -2.51 1.96 1.29
C LEU A 217 -3.75 2.58 0.62
N TYR A 218 -4.50 1.80 -0.14
CA TYR A 218 -5.70 2.28 -0.82
C TYR A 218 -6.79 2.67 0.18
N THR A 219 -7.01 1.86 1.19
CA THR A 219 -7.96 2.18 2.27
C THR A 219 -7.55 3.46 3.00
N GLN A 220 -6.26 3.66 3.28
CA GLN A 220 -5.75 4.90 3.87
C GLN A 220 -5.96 6.12 2.95
N ALA A 221 -5.93 5.93 1.64
CA ALA A 221 -6.21 6.96 0.63
C ALA A 221 -7.69 7.06 0.24
N GLU A 222 -8.61 6.44 1.01
CA GLU A 222 -10.06 6.48 0.78
C GLU A 222 -10.51 5.86 -0.55
N LEU A 223 -9.79 4.84 -1.03
CA LEU A 223 -10.20 4.01 -2.16
C LEU A 223 -10.85 2.73 -1.63
N ASP A 224 -12.02 2.37 -2.17
CA ASP A 224 -12.67 1.10 -1.82
C ASP A 224 -11.96 -0.06 -2.51
N CYS A 225 -11.61 -1.08 -1.74
CA CYS A 225 -10.83 -2.20 -2.27
C CYS A 225 -10.95 -3.44 -1.37
N ALA A 226 -10.57 -4.58 -1.92
CA ALA A 226 -10.41 -5.82 -1.17
C ALA A 226 -9.35 -6.72 -1.80
N ALA A 227 -8.52 -7.37 -0.99
CA ALA A 227 -7.66 -8.44 -1.47
C ALA A 227 -8.51 -9.69 -1.71
N VAL A 228 -8.40 -10.25 -2.90
CA VAL A 228 -9.15 -11.43 -3.36
C VAL A 228 -8.19 -12.57 -3.68
N MET A 229 -8.69 -13.79 -3.55
CA MET A 229 -7.91 -15.00 -3.73
C MET A 229 -8.51 -15.85 -4.84
N GLY A 230 -7.66 -16.40 -5.68
CA GLY A 230 -8.04 -17.37 -6.71
C GLY A 230 -7.01 -18.48 -6.80
N ASP A 231 -7.37 -19.53 -7.52
CA ASP A 231 -6.51 -20.68 -7.78
C ASP A 231 -6.18 -20.78 -9.27
N SER A 232 -4.97 -21.19 -9.57
CA SER A 232 -4.49 -21.43 -10.93
C SER A 232 -3.81 -22.79 -11.00
N GLU A 233 -4.07 -23.58 -12.04
CA GLU A 233 -3.42 -24.87 -12.25
C GLU A 233 -1.88 -24.75 -12.36
N THR A 234 -1.39 -23.59 -12.80
CA THR A 234 0.06 -23.37 -13.01
C THR A 234 0.75 -22.62 -11.88
N ALA A 235 0.08 -21.64 -11.27
CA ALA A 235 0.64 -20.81 -10.20
C ALA A 235 0.14 -21.19 -8.80
N GLY A 236 -0.87 -22.08 -8.69
CA GLY A 236 -1.49 -22.44 -7.42
C GLY A 236 -2.32 -21.30 -6.84
N LEU A 237 -2.46 -21.29 -5.53
CA LEU A 237 -3.21 -20.26 -4.82
C LEU A 237 -2.50 -18.90 -4.92
N HIS A 238 -3.23 -17.87 -5.34
CA HIS A 238 -2.69 -16.54 -5.52
C HIS A 238 -3.65 -15.47 -4.98
N MET A 239 -3.10 -14.36 -4.50
CA MET A 239 -3.86 -13.22 -3.99
C MET A 239 -3.50 -11.94 -4.77
N TRP A 240 -4.54 -11.18 -5.12
CA TRP A 240 -4.41 -9.87 -5.76
C TRP A 240 -5.47 -8.91 -5.23
N LEU A 241 -5.50 -7.69 -5.72
CA LEU A 241 -6.45 -6.68 -5.29
C LEU A 241 -7.59 -6.53 -6.30
N MET A 242 -8.81 -6.30 -5.83
CA MET A 242 -9.86 -5.61 -6.55
C MET A 242 -10.06 -4.23 -5.93
N ALA A 243 -10.20 -3.18 -6.75
CA ALA A 243 -10.36 -1.82 -6.28
C ALA A 243 -11.34 -1.02 -7.13
N ALA A 244 -12.11 -0.16 -6.48
CA ALA A 244 -12.95 0.82 -7.15
C ALA A 244 -12.14 2.07 -7.48
N ILE A 245 -12.18 2.49 -8.74
CA ILE A 245 -11.57 3.72 -9.23
C ILE A 245 -12.61 4.47 -10.06
N ASN A 246 -13.00 5.64 -9.59
CA ASN A 246 -14.10 6.43 -10.17
C ASN A 246 -15.42 5.63 -10.32
N GLY A 247 -15.73 4.85 -9.28
CA GLY A 247 -16.97 4.05 -9.22
C GLY A 247 -17.01 2.83 -10.13
N LYS A 248 -15.87 2.42 -10.71
CA LYS A 248 -15.70 1.20 -11.52
C LYS A 248 -14.68 0.29 -10.87
N TRP A 249 -14.89 -1.02 -10.96
CA TRP A 249 -14.06 -2.02 -10.33
C TRP A 249 -13.06 -2.63 -11.31
N TYR A 250 -11.84 -2.87 -10.83
CA TYR A 250 -10.72 -3.43 -11.59
C TYR A 250 -9.94 -4.41 -10.73
N TYR A 251 -9.26 -5.35 -11.37
CA TYR A 251 -8.21 -6.13 -10.75
C TYR A 251 -6.85 -5.44 -10.89
N LEU A 252 -6.05 -5.53 -9.84
CA LEU A 252 -4.68 -5.06 -9.78
C LEU A 252 -3.81 -6.13 -9.14
N ASP A 253 -2.71 -6.51 -9.78
CA ASP A 253 -1.81 -7.52 -9.23
C ASP A 253 -0.41 -6.94 -9.00
N PRO A 254 -0.18 -6.34 -7.82
CA PRO A 254 1.11 -5.76 -7.50
C PRO A 254 2.24 -6.79 -7.46
N THR A 255 1.94 -8.07 -7.24
CA THR A 255 2.93 -9.15 -7.16
C THR A 255 3.66 -9.36 -8.48
N TRP A 256 2.93 -9.31 -9.57
CA TRP A 256 3.49 -9.56 -10.90
C TRP A 256 4.05 -8.31 -11.57
N ASP A 257 3.79 -7.15 -10.96
CA ASP A 257 4.36 -5.85 -11.35
C ASP A 257 5.52 -5.40 -10.41
N VAL A 258 6.03 -6.27 -9.53
CA VAL A 258 7.22 -5.96 -8.72
C VAL A 258 8.40 -5.55 -9.62
N GLY A 259 9.12 -4.52 -9.21
CA GLY A 259 10.15 -3.89 -10.05
C GLY A 259 9.62 -2.75 -10.93
N GLY A 260 8.36 -2.30 -10.72
CA GLY A 260 7.80 -1.09 -11.33
C GLY A 260 7.02 -1.30 -12.61
N GLY A 261 6.48 -2.51 -12.84
CA GLY A 261 5.61 -2.82 -13.97
C GLY A 261 4.20 -2.20 -13.86
N TRP A 262 3.48 -2.23 -14.97
CA TRP A 262 2.08 -1.75 -15.09
C TRP A 262 1.20 -2.76 -15.84
N TYR A 263 1.73 -3.92 -16.16
CA TYR A 263 1.06 -4.92 -16.99
C TYR A 263 -0.21 -5.44 -16.34
N TYR A 264 -0.23 -5.50 -15.02
CA TYR A 264 -1.32 -6.06 -14.21
C TYR A 264 -2.11 -5.00 -13.44
N PHE A 265 -2.02 -3.74 -13.87
CA PHE A 265 -2.80 -2.64 -13.30
C PHE A 265 -4.10 -2.42 -14.05
N GLY A 266 -5.24 -2.41 -13.35
CA GLY A 266 -6.53 -1.99 -13.94
C GLY A 266 -7.15 -3.01 -14.91
N MET A 267 -6.96 -4.30 -14.67
CA MET A 267 -7.49 -5.38 -15.48
C MET A 267 -9.00 -5.56 -15.29
N THR A 268 -9.70 -5.90 -16.38
CA THR A 268 -11.03 -6.50 -16.34
C THR A 268 -10.96 -7.95 -15.86
N ALA A 269 -12.11 -8.57 -15.60
CA ALA A 269 -12.18 -10.01 -15.36
C ALA A 269 -11.72 -10.83 -16.59
N GLU A 270 -11.99 -10.34 -17.82
CA GLU A 270 -11.54 -10.95 -19.08
C GLU A 270 -10.03 -10.85 -19.24
N ASP A 271 -9.43 -9.66 -18.99
CA ASP A 271 -7.99 -9.47 -19.02
C ASP A 271 -7.30 -10.40 -18.02
N ARG A 272 -7.84 -10.50 -16.81
CA ARG A 272 -7.31 -11.39 -15.77
C ARG A 272 -7.32 -12.85 -16.21
N ALA A 273 -8.42 -13.31 -16.78
CA ALA A 273 -8.55 -14.69 -17.26
C ALA A 273 -7.64 -15.00 -18.46
N THR A 274 -7.39 -13.99 -19.33
CA THR A 274 -6.65 -14.17 -20.58
C THR A 274 -5.14 -14.00 -20.40
N TRP A 275 -4.71 -12.99 -19.64
CA TRP A 275 -3.30 -12.53 -19.61
C TRP A 275 -2.57 -12.86 -18.31
N ALA A 276 -3.30 -13.07 -17.24
CA ALA A 276 -2.73 -13.23 -15.92
C ALA A 276 -2.82 -14.66 -15.36
N GLY A 277 -2.68 -15.67 -16.23
CA GLY A 277 -2.42 -17.03 -15.82
C GLY A 277 -3.63 -17.86 -15.41
N GLU A 278 -4.72 -17.79 -16.20
CA GLU A 278 -5.85 -18.73 -16.13
C GLU A 278 -6.39 -18.99 -14.70
N PHE A 279 -6.53 -17.93 -13.89
CA PHE A 279 -7.15 -18.08 -12.58
C PHE A 279 -8.63 -18.39 -12.73
N THR A 280 -9.07 -19.51 -12.19
CA THR A 280 -10.46 -19.90 -12.14
C THR A 280 -11.14 -19.22 -10.95
N GLY A 281 -11.73 -18.07 -11.20
CA GLY A 281 -12.46 -17.31 -10.18
C GLY A 281 -11.55 -16.49 -9.28
N ALA A 282 -12.18 -15.51 -8.65
CA ALA A 282 -11.60 -14.74 -7.57
C ALA A 282 -12.63 -14.67 -6.45
N ALA A 283 -12.23 -14.88 -5.21
CA ALA A 283 -13.14 -14.84 -4.08
C ALA A 283 -12.65 -13.90 -2.98
N LEU A 284 -13.58 -13.12 -2.43
CA LEU A 284 -13.40 -12.42 -1.17
C LEU A 284 -14.09 -13.22 -0.07
N LEU A 285 -13.29 -13.81 0.82
CA LEU A 285 -13.80 -14.59 1.97
C LEU A 285 -14.83 -15.67 1.57
N GLY A 286 -14.59 -16.32 0.41
CA GLY A 286 -15.46 -17.37 -0.11
C GLY A 286 -16.62 -16.88 -0.98
N GLN A 287 -16.80 -15.58 -1.15
CA GLN A 287 -17.77 -15.04 -2.12
C GLN A 287 -17.09 -14.69 -3.44
N ASP A 288 -17.69 -15.11 -4.55
CA ASP A 288 -17.20 -14.83 -5.90
C ASP A 288 -17.16 -13.31 -6.15
N ALA A 289 -15.97 -12.80 -6.48
CA ALA A 289 -15.74 -11.38 -6.74
C ALA A 289 -16.59 -10.84 -7.88
N ALA A 290 -16.92 -11.65 -8.90
CA ALA A 290 -17.80 -11.26 -10.01
C ALA A 290 -19.26 -11.05 -9.59
N GLN A 291 -19.66 -11.56 -8.40
CA GLN A 291 -20.98 -11.28 -7.82
C GLN A 291 -20.98 -10.02 -6.97
N LEU A 292 -19.79 -9.56 -6.52
CA LEU A 292 -19.64 -8.40 -5.67
C LEU A 292 -19.50 -7.10 -6.47
N ALA A 293 -18.94 -7.17 -7.69
CA ALA A 293 -18.62 -6.00 -8.48
C ALA A 293 -18.65 -6.29 -9.99
N ASP A 294 -18.98 -5.27 -10.78
CA ASP A 294 -18.84 -5.30 -12.24
C ASP A 294 -17.38 -4.97 -12.62
N LEU A 295 -16.67 -5.98 -13.10
CA LEU A 295 -15.25 -5.94 -13.49
C LEU A 295 -15.08 -5.91 -15.01
N SER A 296 -15.96 -5.24 -15.75
CA SER A 296 -15.96 -5.20 -17.21
C SER A 296 -15.50 -3.87 -17.83
N ASP A 297 -15.21 -2.86 -17.00
CA ASP A 297 -14.80 -1.54 -17.49
C ASP A 297 -13.39 -1.56 -18.08
N THR A 298 -13.24 -1.06 -19.31
CA THR A 298 -12.00 -1.12 -20.09
C THR A 298 -11.17 0.18 -20.06
N ARG A 299 -11.42 1.08 -19.12
CA ARG A 299 -10.73 2.38 -19.02
C ARG A 299 -9.21 2.25 -19.03
N PHE A 300 -8.68 1.23 -18.40
CA PHE A 300 -7.25 0.99 -18.31
C PHE A 300 -6.67 0.11 -19.41
N SER A 301 -7.41 -0.23 -20.45
CA SER A 301 -6.96 -1.11 -21.55
C SER A 301 -5.75 -0.57 -22.32
N ALA A 302 -5.49 0.73 -22.29
CA ALA A 302 -4.27 1.30 -22.86
C ALA A 302 -3.04 1.19 -21.92
N VAL A 303 -3.25 0.76 -20.67
CA VAL A 303 -2.21 0.62 -19.66
C VAL A 303 -1.94 -0.84 -19.36
N ASN A 304 -2.98 -1.61 -19.00
CA ASN A 304 -2.83 -3.03 -18.70
C ASN A 304 -2.42 -3.84 -19.94
N CYS A 305 -1.82 -4.99 -19.71
CA CYS A 305 -1.34 -5.88 -20.78
C CYS A 305 -0.31 -5.26 -21.73
N HIS A 306 0.35 -4.16 -21.32
CA HIS A 306 1.44 -3.50 -22.01
C HIS A 306 2.64 -3.30 -21.09
N TRP A 307 3.85 -3.39 -21.64
CA TRP A 307 5.11 -3.28 -20.88
C TRP A 307 5.55 -1.82 -20.75
N TRP A 308 4.86 -1.05 -19.89
CA TRP A 308 5.28 0.31 -19.53
C TRP A 308 6.35 0.24 -18.45
N THR A 309 7.40 1.04 -18.58
CA THR A 309 8.55 1.07 -17.68
C THR A 309 8.59 2.30 -16.77
N ASP A 310 7.79 3.32 -17.08
CA ASP A 310 7.68 4.54 -16.28
C ASP A 310 6.28 5.14 -16.39
N MET A 311 5.90 5.91 -15.37
CA MET A 311 4.65 6.67 -15.33
C MET A 311 4.87 8.00 -14.64
N THR A 312 4.39 9.08 -15.23
CA THR A 312 4.38 10.43 -14.65
C THR A 312 2.98 11.00 -14.60
N ILE A 313 2.67 11.74 -13.53
CA ILE A 313 1.41 12.48 -13.39
C ILE A 313 1.62 13.91 -13.83
N ASP A 314 0.92 14.32 -14.90
CA ASP A 314 0.79 15.71 -15.32
C ASP A 314 -0.55 16.26 -14.77
N ARG A 315 -0.49 16.89 -13.58
CA ARG A 315 -1.67 17.42 -12.91
C ARG A 315 -2.28 18.60 -13.65
N GLN A 316 -1.46 19.41 -14.35
CA GLN A 316 -1.96 20.54 -15.14
C GLN A 316 -2.77 20.08 -16.34
N ALA A 317 -2.30 19.04 -17.02
CA ALA A 317 -3.01 18.44 -18.16
C ALA A 317 -4.10 17.44 -17.70
N GLY A 318 -4.17 17.08 -16.41
CA GLY A 318 -5.13 16.12 -15.89
C GLY A 318 -4.92 14.71 -16.44
N GLN A 319 -3.68 14.28 -16.60
CA GLN A 319 -3.35 13.00 -17.23
C GLN A 319 -2.16 12.30 -16.59
N ALA A 320 -2.13 10.98 -16.70
CA ALA A 320 -0.94 10.16 -16.50
C ALA A 320 -0.31 9.81 -17.85
N VAL A 321 1.01 9.91 -17.95
CA VAL A 321 1.80 9.56 -19.13
C VAL A 321 2.60 8.33 -18.82
N PHE A 322 2.35 7.24 -19.54
CA PHE A 322 3.12 6.00 -19.46
C PHE A 322 4.14 5.97 -20.58
N THR A 323 5.34 5.52 -20.27
CA THR A 323 6.46 5.42 -21.23
C THR A 323 7.01 4.01 -21.23
N ALA A 324 7.27 3.44 -22.40
CA ALA A 324 7.95 2.17 -22.58
C ALA A 324 9.36 2.38 -23.16
N ALA A 325 10.06 1.27 -23.42
CA ALA A 325 11.28 1.28 -24.20
C ALA A 325 11.05 1.91 -25.57
N GLU A 326 12.07 2.54 -26.16
CA GLU A 326 12.01 3.20 -27.47
C GLU A 326 11.11 4.45 -27.53
N ASP A 327 10.86 5.11 -26.37
CA ASP A 327 10.04 6.33 -26.24
C ASP A 327 8.57 6.17 -26.67
N GLU A 328 8.07 4.93 -26.75
CA GLU A 328 6.63 4.69 -26.90
C GLU A 328 5.88 5.26 -25.69
N LYS A 329 4.77 5.94 -25.94
CA LYS A 329 3.97 6.60 -24.91
C LYS A 329 2.48 6.35 -25.07
N THR A 330 1.79 6.23 -23.95
CA THR A 330 0.34 6.35 -23.89
C THR A 330 -0.08 7.34 -22.81
N VAL A 331 -1.27 7.85 -22.92
CA VAL A 331 -1.83 8.85 -22.02
C VAL A 331 -3.16 8.35 -21.47
N LEU A 332 -3.31 8.44 -20.16
CA LEU A 332 -4.53 8.09 -19.44
C LEU A 332 -5.10 9.36 -18.79
N PRO A 333 -6.34 9.78 -19.07
CA PRO A 333 -7.01 10.85 -18.35
C PRO A 333 -7.18 10.49 -16.86
N LEU A 334 -6.97 11.43 -15.96
CA LEU A 334 -7.12 11.23 -14.50
C LEU A 334 -8.58 11.33 -14.01
N ASN A 335 -9.45 11.92 -14.83
CA ASN A 335 -10.88 12.13 -14.52
C ASN A 335 -11.78 11.14 -15.23
#